data_f92376df7bdbb111dc159efca6e619d9
#
_entry.id   f92376df7bdbb111dc159efca6e619d9
#
_cell.length_a   1.000
_cell.length_b   1.000
_cell.length_c   1.000
_cell.angle_alpha   90.00
_cell.angle_beta   90.00
_cell.angle_gamma   90.00
#
_symmetry.space_group_name_H-M   'P 1'
#
loop_
_entity.id
_entity.type
_entity.pdbx_description
1 polymer ?
#
loop_
_entity_poly.entity_id
_entity_poly.type
_entity_poly.pdbx_seq_one_letter_code
_entity_poly.pdbx_strand_id
1 'polypeptide(L)'
;MTRSDATTVTVQRDVPFQEVGDEVLHLDLYEATATNGPKPMAVLVRGGGFAVGDKGEFARHAIDLAEAGYLVVEPQYRLAPAWTFPAPLVDVKAAVEWCRAEGEAYGGDPTRVVAAGHSAGANLVVLAAATADDPAFEPDLYPGTSSALSAVAGYAGVYDFRAFARLDETEHDVDTHAQYLGGTPGEVPEAYELASPVAQADVSMPSTLLLHGRDDAVIPPQQTALMAEALGPLTAVEHDVVPGGHAFPFNGAFYDDVYERTVRFFDQHAGAGPGSDAGHGVSGPPDGGSTPR
;
A
#
# COMPACT_ATOMS: atom_id res chain seq x y z
N MET A 1 31.64 -17.17 23.11
CA MET A 1 30.80 -16.48 22.09
C MET A 1 29.41 -17.05 22.26
N THR A 2 28.56 -16.38 22.99
CA THR A 2 27.14 -16.67 23.10
C THR A 2 26.50 -16.40 21.73
N ARG A 3 25.75 -17.39 21.19
CA ARG A 3 24.88 -17.17 20.04
C ARG A 3 24.00 -15.96 20.40
N SER A 4 24.06 -14.90 19.60
CA SER A 4 23.04 -13.87 19.58
C SER A 4 21.70 -14.59 19.46
N ASP A 5 20.73 -14.29 20.34
CA ASP A 5 19.39 -14.84 20.21
C ASP A 5 18.86 -14.41 18.85
N ALA A 6 18.81 -15.36 17.91
CA ALA A 6 18.33 -15.12 16.57
C ALA A 6 16.82 -14.80 16.70
N THR A 7 16.40 -13.67 16.20
CA THR A 7 14.99 -13.33 16.08
C THR A 7 14.32 -14.43 15.24
N THR A 8 13.27 -15.01 15.77
CA THR A 8 12.48 -16.04 15.06
C THR A 8 11.19 -15.41 14.58
N VAL A 9 10.91 -15.51 13.29
CA VAL A 9 9.64 -15.09 12.71
C VAL A 9 8.69 -16.30 12.65
N THR A 10 7.54 -16.17 13.27
CA THR A 10 6.44 -17.13 13.18
C THR A 10 5.51 -16.71 12.06
N VAL A 11 5.09 -17.65 11.24
CA VAL A 11 4.12 -17.42 10.15
C VAL A 11 2.87 -18.25 10.44
N GLN A 12 1.74 -17.58 10.66
CA GLN A 12 0.44 -18.20 10.70
C GLN A 12 -0.21 -18.05 9.33
N ARG A 13 -0.48 -19.18 8.68
CA ARG A 13 -1.08 -19.19 7.34
C ARG A 13 -2.57 -19.37 7.42
N ASP A 14 -3.25 -18.83 6.40
CA ASP A 14 -4.67 -19.04 6.16
C ASP A 14 -5.55 -18.63 7.35
N VAL A 15 -5.24 -17.50 8.01
CA VAL A 15 -6.10 -16.90 9.01
C VAL A 15 -7.33 -16.30 8.31
N PRO A 16 -8.55 -16.77 8.59
CA PRO A 16 -9.74 -16.21 7.96
C PRO A 16 -9.99 -14.79 8.45
N PHE A 17 -10.28 -13.86 7.53
CA PHE A 17 -10.53 -12.47 7.91
C PHE A 17 -11.84 -11.90 7.35
N GLN A 18 -12.40 -12.48 6.28
CA GLN A 18 -13.63 -12.00 5.68
C GLN A 18 -14.42 -13.14 5.04
N GLU A 19 -15.74 -13.14 5.20
CA GLU A 19 -16.67 -14.04 4.52
C GLU A 19 -17.51 -13.23 3.52
N VAL A 20 -17.53 -13.65 2.25
CA VAL A 20 -18.30 -12.99 1.19
C VAL A 20 -19.08 -14.05 0.42
N GLY A 21 -20.37 -14.17 0.72
CA GLY A 21 -21.20 -15.25 0.18
C GLY A 21 -20.68 -16.61 0.65
N ASP A 22 -20.31 -17.47 -0.30
CA ASP A 22 -19.74 -18.81 -0.04
C ASP A 22 -18.18 -18.79 0.01
N GLU A 23 -17.54 -17.65 -0.21
CA GLU A 23 -16.09 -17.50 -0.19
C GLU A 23 -15.58 -17.02 1.16
N VAL A 24 -14.47 -17.59 1.63
CA VAL A 24 -13.74 -17.14 2.81
C VAL A 24 -12.38 -16.64 2.35
N LEU A 25 -12.10 -15.36 2.60
CA LEU A 25 -10.80 -14.78 2.34
C LEU A 25 -9.88 -14.94 3.54
N HIS A 26 -8.63 -15.27 3.28
CA HIS A 26 -7.61 -15.55 4.29
C HIS A 26 -6.43 -14.59 4.17
N LEU A 27 -5.74 -14.36 5.26
CA LEU A 27 -4.46 -13.68 5.30
C LEU A 27 -3.38 -14.57 5.90
N ASP A 28 -2.13 -14.32 5.52
CA ASP A 28 -0.96 -14.86 6.21
C ASP A 28 -0.43 -13.79 7.16
N LEU A 29 -0.08 -14.19 8.39
CA LEU A 29 0.38 -13.30 9.45
C LEU A 29 1.81 -13.67 9.84
N TYR A 30 2.68 -12.63 9.93
CA TYR A 30 4.09 -12.76 10.25
C TYR A 30 4.40 -11.96 11.51
N GLU A 31 5.01 -12.62 12.49
CA GLU A 31 5.34 -12.05 13.78
C GLU A 31 6.74 -12.47 14.25
N ALA A 32 7.56 -11.50 14.65
CA ALA A 32 8.83 -11.78 15.32
C ALA A 32 8.67 -11.90 16.82
N THR A 33 9.29 -12.93 17.42
CA THR A 33 9.16 -13.26 18.84
C THR A 33 9.96 -12.34 19.78
N ALA A 34 10.90 -11.57 19.26
CA ALA A 34 11.86 -10.78 20.06
C ALA A 34 11.40 -9.34 20.39
N THR A 35 10.22 -8.91 19.95
CA THR A 35 9.73 -7.54 20.14
C THR A 35 8.77 -7.44 21.32
N ASN A 36 9.02 -6.46 22.22
CA ASN A 36 8.15 -6.18 23.36
C ASN A 36 7.20 -5.03 23.06
N GLY A 37 5.93 -5.16 23.49
CA GLY A 37 4.89 -4.14 23.34
C GLY A 37 4.09 -4.23 22.04
N PRO A 38 3.05 -3.40 21.89
CA PRO A 38 2.22 -3.37 20.68
C PRO A 38 3.01 -2.93 19.44
N LYS A 39 2.90 -3.72 18.37
CA LYS A 39 3.66 -3.54 17.11
C LYS A 39 2.87 -2.71 16.11
N PRO A 40 3.46 -1.77 15.36
CA PRO A 40 2.79 -1.24 14.19
C PRO A 40 2.45 -2.39 13.24
N MET A 41 1.33 -2.27 12.53
CA MET A 41 0.87 -3.31 11.60
C MET A 41 1.10 -2.90 10.16
N ALA A 42 1.58 -3.83 9.33
CA ALA A 42 1.78 -3.62 7.90
C ALA A 42 0.93 -4.58 7.07
N VAL A 43 0.09 -4.03 6.19
CA VAL A 43 -0.70 -4.77 5.21
C VAL A 43 0.04 -4.78 3.88
N LEU A 44 0.46 -5.96 3.40
CA LEU A 44 1.20 -6.12 2.15
C LEU A 44 0.30 -6.72 1.07
N VAL A 45 0.08 -5.99 -0.01
CA VAL A 45 -0.89 -6.35 -1.05
C VAL A 45 -0.18 -6.65 -2.38
N ARG A 46 -0.30 -7.89 -2.82
CA ARG A 46 0.33 -8.42 -4.03
C ARG A 46 -0.18 -7.81 -5.33
N GLY A 47 0.61 -7.97 -6.38
CA GLY A 47 0.21 -7.69 -7.76
C GLY A 47 -0.66 -8.78 -8.41
N GLY A 48 -0.59 -8.89 -9.73
CA GLY A 48 -1.30 -9.91 -10.52
C GLY A 48 -2.43 -9.37 -11.40
N GLY A 49 -2.40 -8.09 -11.79
CA GLY A 49 -3.36 -7.49 -12.72
C GLY A 49 -4.82 -7.60 -12.26
N PHE A 50 -5.07 -7.70 -10.95
CA PHE A 50 -6.38 -7.92 -10.34
C PHE A 50 -7.05 -9.26 -10.70
N ALA A 51 -6.41 -10.13 -11.49
CA ALA A 51 -7.01 -11.32 -12.08
C ALA A 51 -6.31 -12.62 -11.70
N VAL A 52 -5.06 -12.57 -11.25
CA VAL A 52 -4.29 -13.79 -10.93
C VAL A 52 -3.45 -13.61 -9.67
N GLY A 53 -3.01 -14.75 -9.10
CA GLY A 53 -2.10 -14.81 -7.96
C GLY A 53 -2.81 -15.10 -6.64
N ASP A 54 -2.01 -15.33 -5.61
CA ASP A 54 -2.44 -15.53 -4.22
C ASP A 54 -1.44 -14.82 -3.30
N LYS A 55 -1.71 -14.73 -1.99
CA LYS A 55 -0.79 -14.21 -0.97
C LYS A 55 0.55 -14.96 -1.00
N GLY A 56 1.63 -14.33 -0.51
CA GLY A 56 2.98 -14.88 -0.49
C GLY A 56 3.96 -14.21 -1.46
N GLU A 57 3.53 -13.26 -2.30
CA GLU A 57 4.43 -12.47 -3.14
C GLU A 57 5.41 -11.64 -2.30
N PHE A 58 4.93 -11.09 -1.20
CA PHE A 58 5.70 -10.28 -0.27
C PHE A 58 6.38 -11.06 0.85
N ALA A 59 6.40 -12.40 0.82
CA ALA A 59 6.88 -13.22 1.95
C ALA A 59 8.26 -12.80 2.48
N ARG A 60 9.23 -12.42 1.62
CA ARG A 60 10.53 -11.91 2.04
C ARG A 60 10.40 -10.56 2.77
N HIS A 61 9.67 -9.61 2.19
CA HIS A 61 9.42 -8.31 2.82
C HIS A 61 8.68 -8.46 4.15
N ALA A 62 7.72 -9.40 4.21
CA ALA A 62 6.96 -9.67 5.41
C ALA A 62 7.84 -10.21 6.55
N ILE A 63 8.78 -11.10 6.23
CA ILE A 63 9.76 -11.61 7.21
C ILE A 63 10.66 -10.48 7.68
N ASP A 64 11.27 -9.72 6.76
CA ASP A 64 12.21 -8.65 7.09
C ASP A 64 11.53 -7.51 7.87
N LEU A 65 10.26 -7.14 7.54
CA LEU A 65 9.45 -6.19 8.32
C LEU A 65 9.08 -6.73 9.70
N ALA A 66 8.76 -8.02 9.82
CA ALA A 66 8.51 -8.62 11.12
C ALA A 66 9.77 -8.58 12.01
N GLU A 67 10.95 -8.85 11.45
CA GLU A 67 12.24 -8.70 12.14
C GLU A 67 12.52 -7.23 12.54
N ALA A 68 12.05 -6.25 11.76
CA ALA A 68 12.09 -4.83 12.08
C ALA A 68 11.07 -4.41 13.15
N GLY A 69 10.18 -5.31 13.59
CA GLY A 69 9.26 -5.06 14.71
C GLY A 69 7.82 -4.79 14.32
N TYR A 70 7.44 -5.04 13.09
CA TYR A 70 6.06 -4.96 12.62
C TYR A 70 5.30 -6.28 12.86
N LEU A 71 3.98 -6.19 13.05
CA LEU A 71 3.07 -7.31 12.79
C LEU A 71 2.62 -7.18 11.33
N VAL A 72 2.91 -8.19 10.51
CA VAL A 72 2.67 -8.08 9.07
C VAL A 72 1.57 -9.03 8.65
N VAL A 73 0.66 -8.56 7.79
CA VAL A 73 -0.38 -9.37 7.17
C VAL A 73 -0.32 -9.29 5.65
N GLU A 74 -0.52 -10.41 4.99
CA GLU A 74 -0.60 -10.55 3.54
C GLU A 74 -1.98 -11.10 3.18
N PRO A 75 -2.98 -10.24 2.85
CA PRO A 75 -4.34 -10.69 2.61
C PRO A 75 -4.53 -11.22 1.18
N GLN A 76 -5.48 -12.15 1.04
CA GLN A 76 -6.16 -12.41 -0.22
C GLN A 76 -7.09 -11.24 -0.56
N TYR A 77 -7.39 -11.08 -1.82
CA TYR A 77 -8.48 -10.28 -2.33
C TYR A 77 -9.12 -10.98 -3.52
N ARG A 78 -10.42 -10.76 -3.73
CA ARG A 78 -11.19 -11.35 -4.83
C ARG A 78 -10.69 -10.90 -6.18
N LEU A 79 -10.81 -11.75 -7.19
CA LEU A 79 -10.19 -11.59 -8.49
C LEU A 79 -11.19 -11.45 -9.63
N ALA A 80 -10.85 -10.60 -10.59
CA ALA A 80 -11.53 -10.51 -11.87
C ALA A 80 -11.31 -11.82 -12.69
N PRO A 81 -12.18 -12.16 -13.63
CA PRO A 81 -13.42 -11.45 -13.96
C PRO A 81 -14.62 -11.84 -13.07
N ALA A 82 -14.43 -12.79 -12.12
CA ALA A 82 -15.51 -13.21 -11.23
C ALA A 82 -15.97 -12.07 -10.31
N TRP A 83 -15.01 -11.24 -9.90
CA TRP A 83 -15.22 -10.09 -9.03
C TRP A 83 -14.55 -8.84 -9.61
N THR A 84 -15.37 -7.93 -10.12
CA THR A 84 -14.89 -6.65 -10.69
C THR A 84 -14.74 -5.57 -9.61
N PHE A 85 -14.19 -4.43 -9.97
CA PHE A 85 -14.18 -3.22 -9.15
C PHE A 85 -15.62 -2.91 -8.64
N PRO A 86 -15.81 -2.56 -7.36
CA PRO A 86 -14.80 -2.29 -6.34
C PRO A 86 -14.42 -3.50 -5.44
N ALA A 87 -14.84 -4.72 -5.74
CA ALA A 87 -14.69 -5.86 -4.83
C ALA A 87 -13.25 -6.07 -4.29
N PRO A 88 -12.17 -6.07 -5.10
CA PRO A 88 -10.81 -6.18 -4.59
C PRO A 88 -10.39 -5.03 -3.66
N LEU A 89 -10.87 -3.81 -3.90
CA LEU A 89 -10.64 -2.65 -3.03
C LEU A 89 -11.28 -2.84 -1.66
N VAL A 90 -12.55 -3.26 -1.64
CA VAL A 90 -13.31 -3.53 -0.41
C VAL A 90 -12.61 -4.60 0.42
N ASP A 91 -12.04 -5.65 -0.21
CA ASP A 91 -11.32 -6.72 0.49
C ASP A 91 -10.02 -6.20 1.13
N VAL A 92 -9.28 -5.32 0.45
CA VAL A 92 -8.08 -4.69 1.03
C VAL A 92 -8.45 -3.78 2.21
N LYS A 93 -9.54 -3.01 2.11
CA LYS A 93 -10.05 -2.19 3.22
C LYS A 93 -10.50 -3.07 4.39
N ALA A 94 -11.16 -4.21 4.11
CA ALA A 94 -11.52 -5.19 5.14
C ALA A 94 -10.29 -5.74 5.88
N ALA A 95 -9.17 -5.97 5.20
CA ALA A 95 -7.92 -6.37 5.85
C ALA A 95 -7.35 -5.28 6.77
N VAL A 96 -7.47 -4.00 6.40
CA VAL A 96 -7.09 -2.86 7.26
C VAL A 96 -8.00 -2.79 8.50
N GLU A 97 -9.31 -2.95 8.33
CA GLU A 97 -10.26 -3.00 9.45
C GLU A 97 -10.02 -4.20 10.36
N TRP A 98 -9.72 -5.38 9.78
CA TRP A 98 -9.33 -6.56 10.54
C TRP A 98 -8.11 -6.29 11.43
N CYS A 99 -7.09 -5.62 10.90
CA CYS A 99 -5.93 -5.21 11.69
C CYS A 99 -6.34 -4.38 12.91
N ARG A 100 -7.30 -3.46 12.77
CA ARG A 100 -7.76 -2.60 13.86
C ARG A 100 -8.66 -3.34 14.84
N ALA A 101 -9.51 -4.24 14.36
CA ALA A 101 -10.47 -4.96 15.20
C ALA A 101 -9.85 -6.15 15.93
N GLU A 102 -9.00 -6.92 15.24
CA GLU A 102 -8.51 -8.22 15.69
C GLU A 102 -6.98 -8.23 15.94
N GLY A 103 -6.24 -7.28 15.38
CA GLY A 103 -4.76 -7.28 15.39
C GLY A 103 -4.17 -7.24 16.80
N GLU A 104 -4.84 -6.64 17.79
CA GLU A 104 -4.39 -6.60 19.18
C GLU A 104 -4.21 -8.02 19.77
N ALA A 105 -5.07 -8.98 19.38
CA ALA A 105 -4.97 -10.37 19.80
C ALA A 105 -3.67 -11.06 19.32
N TYR A 106 -3.03 -10.48 18.28
CA TYR A 106 -1.76 -10.92 17.71
C TYR A 106 -0.59 -9.98 18.07
N GLY A 107 -0.79 -9.07 19.04
CA GLY A 107 0.25 -8.14 19.49
C GLY A 107 0.41 -6.88 18.60
N GLY A 108 -0.54 -6.61 17.72
CA GLY A 108 -0.58 -5.39 16.89
C GLY A 108 -1.07 -4.17 17.67
N ASP A 109 -0.72 -2.99 17.16
CA ASP A 109 -1.24 -1.70 17.62
C ASP A 109 -2.32 -1.21 16.64
N PRO A 110 -3.61 -1.24 17.00
CA PRO A 110 -4.70 -0.87 16.10
C PRO A 110 -4.66 0.61 15.65
N THR A 111 -3.87 1.43 16.32
CA THR A 111 -3.74 2.86 15.95
C THR A 111 -2.68 3.11 14.88
N ARG A 112 -1.81 2.12 14.60
CA ARG A 112 -0.66 2.23 13.71
C ARG A 112 -0.72 1.18 12.59
N VAL A 113 -1.49 1.45 11.56
CA VAL A 113 -1.63 0.55 10.39
C VAL A 113 -1.09 1.24 9.16
N VAL A 114 -0.09 0.63 8.53
CA VAL A 114 0.50 1.06 7.25
C VAL A 114 0.23 0.00 6.18
N ALA A 115 0.35 0.38 4.90
CA ALA A 115 0.21 -0.58 3.82
C ALA A 115 1.27 -0.40 2.74
N ALA A 116 1.69 -1.51 2.12
CA ALA A 116 2.48 -1.47 0.89
C ALA A 116 1.87 -2.41 -0.16
N GLY A 117 2.04 -2.06 -1.44
CA GLY A 117 1.54 -2.89 -2.53
C GLY A 117 2.39 -2.78 -3.79
N HIS A 118 2.31 -3.81 -4.63
CA HIS A 118 2.99 -3.88 -5.91
C HIS A 118 1.98 -3.99 -7.06
N SER A 119 2.21 -3.26 -8.17
CA SER A 119 1.39 -3.38 -9.39
C SER A 119 -0.11 -3.13 -9.08
N ALA A 120 -0.99 -4.09 -9.35
CA ALA A 120 -2.39 -4.04 -8.94
C ALA A 120 -2.57 -3.78 -7.44
N GLY A 121 -1.73 -4.41 -6.58
CA GLY A 121 -1.74 -4.16 -5.14
C GLY A 121 -1.35 -2.73 -4.77
N ALA A 122 -0.45 -2.09 -5.53
CA ALA A 122 -0.10 -0.68 -5.32
C ALA A 122 -1.28 0.24 -5.63
N ASN A 123 -2.03 -0.03 -6.69
CA ASN A 123 -3.29 0.66 -6.95
C ASN A 123 -4.25 0.50 -5.76
N LEU A 124 -4.47 -0.75 -5.32
CA LEU A 124 -5.43 -1.06 -4.26
C LEU A 124 -5.09 -0.38 -2.93
N VAL A 125 -3.82 -0.40 -2.48
CA VAL A 125 -3.46 0.23 -1.20
C VAL A 125 -3.50 1.76 -1.27
N VAL A 126 -3.09 2.36 -2.40
CA VAL A 126 -3.14 3.82 -2.57
C VAL A 126 -4.59 4.29 -2.74
N LEU A 127 -5.44 3.52 -3.45
CA LEU A 127 -6.87 3.81 -3.56
C LEU A 127 -7.59 3.62 -2.23
N ALA A 128 -7.25 2.57 -1.45
CA ALA A 128 -7.80 2.39 -0.10
C ALA A 128 -7.47 3.58 0.81
N ALA A 129 -6.25 4.13 0.71
CA ALA A 129 -5.86 5.33 1.42
C ALA A 129 -6.64 6.58 0.96
N ALA A 130 -6.85 6.73 -0.36
CA ALA A 130 -7.58 7.86 -0.95
C ALA A 130 -9.10 7.83 -0.67
N THR A 131 -9.64 6.65 -0.40
CA THR A 131 -11.08 6.44 -0.14
C THR A 131 -11.33 5.97 1.29
N ALA A 132 -10.42 6.29 2.22
CA ALA A 132 -10.60 5.92 3.63
C ALA A 132 -11.93 6.45 4.17
N ASP A 133 -12.66 5.56 4.84
CA ASP A 133 -13.97 5.86 5.45
C ASP A 133 -15.04 6.36 4.45
N ASP A 134 -14.84 6.20 3.14
CA ASP A 134 -15.86 6.50 2.13
C ASP A 134 -16.92 5.38 2.12
N PRO A 135 -18.19 5.68 2.46
CA PRO A 135 -19.27 4.69 2.52
C PRO A 135 -19.51 3.92 1.22
N ALA A 136 -19.08 4.45 0.07
CA ALA A 136 -19.23 3.77 -1.22
C ALA A 136 -18.30 2.53 -1.36
N PHE A 137 -17.23 2.47 -0.55
CA PHE A 137 -16.19 1.43 -0.64
C PHE A 137 -15.89 0.76 0.71
N GLU A 138 -16.65 1.07 1.78
CA GLU A 138 -16.45 0.44 3.08
C GLU A 138 -16.99 -1.00 3.09
N PRO A 139 -16.25 -1.95 3.70
CA PRO A 139 -16.76 -3.28 3.97
C PRO A 139 -17.80 -3.25 5.11
N ASP A 140 -18.80 -4.13 5.04
CA ASP A 140 -19.81 -4.29 6.11
C ASP A 140 -19.33 -5.20 7.27
N LEU A 141 -18.01 -5.41 7.39
CA LEU A 141 -17.46 -6.45 8.27
C LEU A 141 -17.28 -5.98 9.72
N TYR A 142 -16.72 -4.78 9.91
CA TYR A 142 -16.44 -4.18 11.21
C TYR A 142 -17.07 -2.79 11.34
N PRO A 143 -18.42 -2.70 11.53
CA PRO A 143 -19.13 -1.44 11.52
C PRO A 143 -18.53 -0.40 12.50
N GLY A 144 -18.13 0.75 11.97
CA GLY A 144 -17.53 1.83 12.75
C GLY A 144 -16.02 1.71 12.97
N THR A 145 -15.37 0.69 12.40
CA THR A 145 -13.92 0.59 12.35
C THR A 145 -13.42 1.32 11.10
N SER A 146 -12.41 2.18 11.28
CA SER A 146 -11.87 2.98 10.17
C SER A 146 -10.94 2.15 9.28
N SER A 147 -11.03 2.34 7.96
CA SER A 147 -10.10 1.81 6.96
C SER A 147 -8.90 2.73 6.69
N ALA A 148 -8.75 3.85 7.43
CA ALA A 148 -7.66 4.80 7.24
C ALA A 148 -6.28 4.19 7.54
N LEU A 149 -5.27 4.62 6.79
CA LEU A 149 -3.87 4.20 6.95
C LEU A 149 -3.03 5.34 7.53
N SER A 150 -2.00 5.00 8.33
CA SER A 150 -1.03 5.97 8.83
C SER A 150 -0.02 6.39 7.76
N ALA A 151 0.34 5.48 6.88
CA ALA A 151 1.20 5.72 5.71
C ALA A 151 0.97 4.63 4.65
N VAL A 152 1.28 4.93 3.40
CA VAL A 152 1.14 3.97 2.30
C VAL A 152 2.35 3.99 1.36
N ALA A 153 2.77 2.80 0.89
CA ALA A 153 3.83 2.66 -0.10
C ALA A 153 3.31 1.93 -1.35
N GLY A 154 3.50 2.51 -2.52
CA GLY A 154 3.11 1.92 -3.80
C GLY A 154 4.32 1.67 -4.70
N TYR A 155 4.44 0.43 -5.21
CA TYR A 155 5.50 0.02 -6.12
C TYR A 155 4.93 -0.31 -7.48
N ALA A 156 5.35 0.40 -8.53
CA ALA A 156 4.96 0.17 -9.92
C ALA A 156 3.43 0.07 -10.12
N GLY A 157 2.66 0.95 -9.50
CA GLY A 157 1.20 0.94 -9.55
C GLY A 157 0.60 1.65 -10.76
N VAL A 158 -0.64 1.28 -11.12
CA VAL A 158 -1.51 2.06 -11.98
C VAL A 158 -2.28 3.05 -11.12
N TYR A 159 -2.06 4.34 -11.29
CA TYR A 159 -2.69 5.37 -10.46
C TYR A 159 -3.71 6.24 -11.21
N ASP A 160 -3.65 6.23 -12.56
CA ASP A 160 -4.66 6.81 -13.45
C ASP A 160 -4.98 5.83 -14.57
N PHE A 161 -6.10 5.13 -14.46
CA PHE A 161 -6.53 4.16 -15.47
C PHE A 161 -6.91 4.81 -16.80
N ARG A 162 -7.38 6.05 -16.79
CA ARG A 162 -7.72 6.75 -18.05
C ARG A 162 -6.48 7.18 -18.80
N ALA A 163 -5.45 7.65 -18.09
CA ALA A 163 -4.16 7.93 -18.70
C ALA A 163 -3.48 6.64 -19.17
N PHE A 164 -3.55 5.57 -18.37
CA PHE A 164 -2.99 4.27 -18.72
C PHE A 164 -3.64 3.69 -19.99
N ALA A 165 -4.98 3.67 -20.06
CA ALA A 165 -5.70 3.18 -21.24
C ALA A 165 -5.37 3.92 -22.54
N ARG A 166 -5.06 5.24 -22.46
CA ARG A 166 -4.63 6.01 -23.64
C ARG A 166 -3.24 5.64 -24.15
N LEU A 167 -2.35 5.17 -23.26
CA LEU A 167 -1.02 4.71 -23.64
C LEU A 167 -1.07 3.30 -24.24
N ASP A 168 -2.06 2.53 -23.86
CA ASP A 168 -2.20 1.12 -24.17
C ASP A 168 -2.86 0.82 -25.53
N GLU A 169 -3.47 1.79 -26.18
CA GLU A 169 -4.06 1.62 -27.54
C GLU A 169 -3.07 1.07 -28.59
N THR A 170 -1.78 0.98 -28.26
CA THR A 170 -0.73 0.61 -29.19
C THR A 170 0.07 -0.66 -28.86
N GLU A 171 0.18 -1.11 -27.60
CA GLU A 171 1.17 -2.15 -27.27
C GLU A 171 0.84 -3.08 -26.07
N HIS A 172 -0.22 -2.90 -25.26
CA HIS A 172 -0.43 -3.65 -24.03
C HIS A 172 -1.82 -4.29 -23.92
N ASP A 173 -1.94 -5.26 -23.02
CA ASP A 173 -3.14 -6.07 -22.81
C ASP A 173 -4.28 -5.29 -22.14
N VAL A 174 -5.06 -4.56 -22.94
CA VAL A 174 -6.29 -3.84 -22.53
C VAL A 174 -7.30 -4.75 -21.84
N ASP A 175 -7.26 -6.05 -22.14
CA ASP A 175 -8.24 -7.03 -21.64
C ASP A 175 -8.22 -7.17 -20.12
N THR A 176 -7.05 -7.15 -19.47
CA THR A 176 -6.94 -7.37 -18.01
C THR A 176 -7.59 -6.25 -17.20
N HIS A 177 -7.37 -4.98 -17.60
CA HIS A 177 -7.98 -3.84 -16.90
C HIS A 177 -9.46 -3.71 -17.20
N ALA A 178 -9.87 -4.00 -18.45
CA ALA A 178 -11.28 -4.04 -18.81
C ALA A 178 -12.03 -5.16 -18.05
N GLN A 179 -11.39 -6.33 -17.83
CA GLN A 179 -11.97 -7.39 -17.00
C GLN A 179 -12.13 -6.94 -15.54
N TYR A 180 -11.13 -6.24 -14.97
CA TYR A 180 -11.21 -5.71 -13.61
C TYR A 180 -12.27 -4.62 -13.46
N LEU A 181 -12.34 -3.70 -14.42
CA LEU A 181 -13.26 -2.56 -14.36
C LEU A 181 -14.67 -2.87 -14.87
N GLY A 182 -14.87 -4.05 -15.48
CA GLY A 182 -16.17 -4.52 -15.98
C GLY A 182 -16.50 -4.07 -17.41
N GLY A 183 -15.53 -3.48 -18.14
CA GLY A 183 -15.70 -3.03 -19.52
C GLY A 183 -14.58 -2.08 -19.96
N THR A 184 -14.64 -1.67 -21.22
CA THR A 184 -13.69 -0.68 -21.80
C THR A 184 -13.91 0.73 -21.27
N PRO A 185 -12.96 1.68 -21.45
CA PRO A 185 -13.13 3.07 -21.03
C PRO A 185 -14.37 3.77 -21.62
N GLY A 186 -14.80 3.33 -22.81
CA GLY A 186 -15.99 3.87 -23.47
C GLY A 186 -17.31 3.32 -22.91
N GLU A 187 -17.27 2.10 -22.36
CA GLU A 187 -18.45 1.41 -21.80
C GLU A 187 -18.69 1.76 -20.33
N VAL A 188 -17.60 1.84 -19.54
CA VAL A 188 -17.66 2.07 -18.09
C VAL A 188 -16.73 3.21 -17.64
N PRO A 189 -16.85 4.43 -18.19
CA PRO A 189 -15.93 5.54 -17.90
C PRO A 189 -15.87 5.92 -16.43
N GLU A 190 -16.96 5.75 -15.68
CA GLU A 190 -17.05 6.03 -14.25
C GLU A 190 -16.18 5.05 -13.44
N ALA A 191 -16.15 3.75 -13.79
CA ALA A 191 -15.30 2.77 -13.13
C ALA A 191 -13.80 3.11 -13.29
N TYR A 192 -13.39 3.60 -14.48
CA TYR A 192 -12.02 4.08 -14.72
C TYR A 192 -11.66 5.29 -13.85
N GLU A 193 -12.61 6.17 -13.60
CA GLU A 193 -12.41 7.32 -12.72
C GLU A 193 -12.34 6.90 -11.24
N LEU A 194 -13.33 6.13 -10.79
CA LEU A 194 -13.43 5.69 -9.40
C LEU A 194 -12.26 4.78 -8.97
N ALA A 195 -11.75 3.94 -9.88
CA ALA A 195 -10.61 3.06 -9.61
C ALA A 195 -9.24 3.76 -9.71
N SER A 196 -9.20 5.04 -10.10
CA SER A 196 -7.96 5.81 -10.25
C SER A 196 -7.62 6.59 -8.99
N PRO A 197 -6.59 6.24 -8.21
CA PRO A 197 -6.16 6.99 -7.02
C PRO A 197 -5.95 8.49 -7.27
N VAL A 198 -5.43 8.88 -8.45
CA VAL A 198 -5.27 10.29 -8.84
C VAL A 198 -6.58 11.07 -8.80
N ALA A 199 -7.70 10.42 -9.15
CA ALA A 199 -9.02 11.07 -9.17
C ALA A 199 -9.70 11.12 -7.80
N GLN A 200 -9.24 10.29 -6.84
CA GLN A 200 -9.82 10.16 -5.50
C GLN A 200 -8.97 10.87 -4.43
N ALA A 201 -7.74 11.27 -4.75
CA ALA A 201 -6.83 11.88 -3.79
C ALA A 201 -7.35 13.22 -3.26
N ASP A 202 -7.35 13.39 -1.95
CA ASP A 202 -7.72 14.61 -1.25
C ASP A 202 -6.79 14.89 -0.05
N VAL A 203 -7.14 15.89 0.77
CA VAL A 203 -6.36 16.30 1.95
C VAL A 203 -6.34 15.28 3.10
N SER A 204 -7.14 14.22 3.02
CA SER A 204 -7.14 13.12 4.00
C SER A 204 -6.08 12.05 3.72
N MET A 205 -5.44 12.11 2.54
CA MET A 205 -4.37 11.18 2.17
C MET A 205 -3.24 11.16 3.21
N PRO A 206 -2.81 9.97 3.65
CA PRO A 206 -1.64 9.85 4.50
C PRO A 206 -0.36 10.14 3.72
N SER A 207 0.77 10.29 4.46
CA SER A 207 2.09 10.31 3.84
C SER A 207 2.28 9.12 2.91
N THR A 208 2.80 9.35 1.70
CA THR A 208 2.83 8.37 0.62
C THR A 208 4.23 8.22 0.03
N LEU A 209 4.73 6.97 -0.06
CA LEU A 209 5.95 6.59 -0.77
C LEU A 209 5.60 5.94 -2.10
N LEU A 210 6.15 6.42 -3.22
CA LEU A 210 5.93 5.86 -4.54
C LEU A 210 7.27 5.52 -5.20
N LEU A 211 7.52 4.24 -5.47
CA LEU A 211 8.71 3.77 -6.17
C LEU A 211 8.35 3.11 -7.49
N HIS A 212 9.15 3.33 -8.54
CA HIS A 212 8.91 2.73 -9.85
C HIS A 212 10.22 2.29 -10.51
N GLY A 213 10.19 1.14 -11.20
CA GLY A 213 11.31 0.69 -12.00
C GLY A 213 11.43 1.49 -13.30
N ARG A 214 12.62 1.99 -13.60
CA ARG A 214 12.86 2.81 -14.81
C ARG A 214 12.55 2.07 -16.11
N ASP A 215 12.85 0.77 -16.12
CA ASP A 215 12.73 -0.09 -17.29
C ASP A 215 11.46 -0.94 -17.23
N ASP A 216 10.42 -0.45 -16.54
CA ASP A 216 9.14 -1.11 -16.43
C ASP A 216 8.42 -1.13 -17.78
N ALA A 217 8.28 -2.34 -18.35
CA ALA A 217 7.62 -2.57 -19.63
C ALA A 217 6.13 -2.96 -19.47
N VAL A 218 5.63 -3.05 -18.22
CA VAL A 218 4.23 -3.42 -17.91
C VAL A 218 3.42 -2.16 -17.58
N ILE A 219 3.91 -1.37 -16.64
CA ILE A 219 3.28 -0.11 -16.22
C ILE A 219 4.31 1.01 -16.38
N PRO A 220 4.03 2.03 -17.19
CA PRO A 220 5.00 3.09 -17.43
C PRO A 220 5.23 3.94 -16.17
N PRO A 221 6.50 4.34 -15.87
CA PRO A 221 6.85 5.15 -14.69
C PRO A 221 6.13 6.50 -14.60
N GLN A 222 5.53 6.95 -15.69
CA GLN A 222 4.67 8.14 -15.73
C GLN A 222 3.49 8.04 -14.77
N GLN A 223 3.01 6.85 -14.45
CA GLN A 223 1.95 6.64 -13.47
C GLN A 223 2.35 7.14 -12.07
N THR A 224 3.58 6.85 -11.65
CA THR A 224 4.14 7.37 -10.40
C THR A 224 4.27 8.90 -10.42
N ALA A 225 4.68 9.49 -11.54
CA ALA A 225 4.79 10.94 -11.66
C ALA A 225 3.42 11.62 -11.59
N LEU A 226 2.38 11.07 -12.24
CA LEU A 226 1.00 11.58 -12.15
C LEU A 226 0.48 11.56 -10.71
N MET A 227 0.69 10.46 -9.99
CA MET A 227 0.25 10.37 -8.60
C MET A 227 1.02 11.32 -7.67
N ALA A 228 2.34 11.43 -7.85
CA ALA A 228 3.15 12.36 -7.07
C ALA A 228 2.76 13.83 -7.30
N GLU A 229 2.43 14.20 -8.54
CA GLU A 229 1.92 15.53 -8.88
C GLU A 229 0.57 15.80 -8.19
N ALA A 230 -0.35 14.83 -8.21
CA ALA A 230 -1.65 14.96 -7.55
C ALA A 230 -1.52 15.09 -6.02
N LEU A 231 -0.61 14.34 -5.40
CA LEU A 231 -0.41 14.33 -3.95
C LEU A 231 0.38 15.54 -3.42
N GLY A 232 1.33 16.08 -4.18
CA GLY A 232 2.25 17.12 -3.73
C GLY A 232 1.61 18.32 -3.04
N PRO A 233 0.43 18.83 -3.48
CA PRO A 233 -0.29 19.89 -2.80
C PRO A 233 -1.09 19.44 -1.55
N LEU A 234 -1.28 18.15 -1.34
CA LEU A 234 -2.23 17.57 -0.39
C LEU A 234 -1.56 17.00 0.86
N THR A 235 -0.45 16.27 0.66
CA THR A 235 0.23 15.53 1.73
C THR A 235 1.73 15.41 1.46
N ALA A 236 2.49 14.87 2.43
CA ALA A 236 3.88 14.51 2.22
C ALA A 236 4.00 13.32 1.25
N VAL A 237 4.71 13.50 0.15
CA VAL A 237 4.98 12.47 -0.84
C VAL A 237 6.48 12.32 -1.09
N GLU A 238 6.98 11.10 -0.92
CA GLU A 238 8.30 10.69 -1.40
C GLU A 238 8.11 9.86 -2.66
N HIS A 239 8.81 10.16 -3.74
CA HIS A 239 8.77 9.35 -4.95
C HIS A 239 10.11 9.29 -5.66
N ASP A 240 10.38 8.15 -6.32
CA ASP A 240 11.60 7.96 -7.10
C ASP A 240 11.40 6.94 -8.22
N VAL A 241 12.20 7.08 -9.28
CA VAL A 241 12.30 6.10 -10.37
C VAL A 241 13.68 5.44 -10.28
N VAL A 242 13.67 4.23 -9.74
CA VAL A 242 14.88 3.44 -9.47
C VAL A 242 15.26 2.55 -10.67
N PRO A 243 16.49 2.04 -10.78
CA PRO A 243 16.82 1.05 -11.79
C PRO A 243 15.96 -0.23 -11.63
N GLY A 244 15.66 -0.89 -12.74
CA GLY A 244 14.93 -2.17 -12.78
C GLY A 244 13.61 -2.10 -13.55
N GLY A 245 13.06 -3.27 -13.85
CA GLY A 245 11.77 -3.46 -14.51
C GLY A 245 10.62 -3.58 -13.52
N HIS A 246 9.47 -4.09 -13.97
CA HIS A 246 8.23 -4.16 -13.19
C HIS A 246 8.37 -4.85 -11.82
N ALA A 247 9.09 -5.96 -11.75
CA ALA A 247 9.30 -6.73 -10.52
C ALA A 247 10.52 -6.25 -9.68
N PHE A 248 10.96 -4.98 -9.83
CA PHE A 248 12.12 -4.45 -9.13
C PHE A 248 12.08 -4.63 -7.59
N PRO A 249 10.92 -4.53 -6.90
CA PRO A 249 10.88 -4.66 -5.44
C PRO A 249 11.29 -6.05 -4.95
N PHE A 250 11.16 -7.07 -5.80
CA PHE A 250 11.47 -8.47 -5.48
C PHE A 250 12.79 -8.93 -6.06
N ASN A 251 13.45 -8.13 -6.91
CA ASN A 251 14.72 -8.44 -7.52
C ASN A 251 15.84 -8.19 -6.51
N GLY A 252 16.65 -9.22 -6.22
CA GLY A 252 17.71 -9.17 -5.23
C GLY A 252 18.75 -8.04 -5.42
N ALA A 253 18.89 -7.50 -6.64
CA ALA A 253 19.78 -6.37 -6.91
C ALA A 253 19.24 -5.02 -6.37
N PHE A 254 17.93 -4.90 -6.19
CA PHE A 254 17.26 -3.65 -5.77
C PHE A 254 16.49 -3.80 -4.46
N TYR A 255 16.34 -5.04 -3.99
CA TYR A 255 15.54 -5.38 -2.82
C TYR A 255 15.92 -4.57 -1.58
N ASP A 256 17.21 -4.54 -1.25
CA ASP A 256 17.70 -3.91 -0.01
C ASP A 256 17.40 -2.39 -0.02
N ASP A 257 17.58 -1.69 -1.16
CA ASP A 257 17.26 -0.27 -1.29
C ASP A 257 15.75 0.00 -1.12
N VAL A 258 14.91 -0.81 -1.76
CA VAL A 258 13.43 -0.68 -1.63
C VAL A 258 12.99 -0.95 -0.20
N TYR A 259 13.52 -2.01 0.41
CA TYR A 259 13.20 -2.40 1.77
C TYR A 259 13.62 -1.31 2.78
N GLU A 260 14.87 -0.83 2.72
CA GLU A 260 15.39 0.21 3.63
C GLU A 260 14.60 1.52 3.51
N ARG A 261 14.24 1.93 2.30
CA ARG A 261 13.38 3.11 2.06
C ARG A 261 12.01 2.92 2.67
N THR A 262 11.40 1.75 2.51
CA THR A 262 10.07 1.45 3.03
C THR A 262 10.05 1.44 4.56
N VAL A 263 10.98 0.74 5.21
CA VAL A 263 11.09 0.70 6.67
C VAL A 263 11.31 2.09 7.24
N ARG A 264 12.28 2.84 6.68
CA ARG A 264 12.53 4.22 7.11
C ARG A 264 11.28 5.09 7.00
N PHE A 265 10.57 4.99 5.87
CA PHE A 265 9.35 5.75 5.62
C PHE A 265 8.24 5.37 6.61
N PHE A 266 8.02 4.09 6.83
CA PHE A 266 7.02 3.62 7.79
C PHE A 266 7.36 3.98 9.22
N ASP A 267 8.63 3.87 9.66
CA ASP A 267 9.07 4.27 11.00
C ASP A 267 8.84 5.76 11.26
N GLN A 268 9.01 6.61 10.24
CA GLN A 268 8.75 8.04 10.34
C GLN A 268 7.25 8.38 10.43
N HIS A 269 6.39 7.59 9.79
CA HIS A 269 4.98 7.94 9.60
C HIS A 269 3.99 6.98 10.29
N ALA A 270 4.41 5.81 10.76
CA ALA A 270 3.52 4.84 11.42
C ALA A 270 2.86 5.38 12.71
N GLY A 271 3.42 6.42 13.33
CA GLY A 271 2.86 7.09 14.50
C GLY A 271 2.06 8.35 14.18
N ALA A 272 2.05 8.81 12.93
CA ALA A 272 1.35 9.99 12.50
C ALA A 272 -0.08 9.62 12.09
N GLY A 273 -1.07 10.01 12.85
CA GLY A 273 -2.47 9.97 12.42
C GLY A 273 -2.68 10.92 11.23
N PRO A 274 -3.71 10.71 10.37
CA PRO A 274 -4.02 11.61 9.27
C PRO A 274 -4.16 13.05 9.77
N GLY A 275 -3.34 13.97 9.21
CA GLY A 275 -3.33 15.40 9.57
C GLY A 275 -2.32 15.86 10.62
N SER A 276 -1.36 15.05 11.09
CA SER A 276 -0.39 15.45 12.12
C SER A 276 0.81 16.27 11.61
N ASP A 277 1.04 16.41 10.32
CA ASP A 277 2.23 17.06 9.74
C ASP A 277 2.14 18.59 9.52
N ALA A 278 1.20 19.29 10.17
CA ALA A 278 1.12 20.75 10.12
C ALA A 278 2.06 21.41 11.15
N GLY A 279 3.36 21.09 11.18
CA GLY A 279 4.20 21.71 12.21
C GLY A 279 5.72 21.51 12.17
N HIS A 280 6.35 21.34 11.02
CA HIS A 280 7.80 21.50 10.96
C HIS A 280 8.14 22.90 10.45
N GLY A 281 8.23 23.84 11.41
CA GLY A 281 8.76 25.17 11.19
C GLY A 281 10.18 25.10 10.64
N VAL A 282 10.38 25.71 9.49
CA VAL A 282 11.69 26.01 8.94
C VAL A 282 12.43 26.86 9.97
N SER A 283 13.40 26.31 10.68
CA SER A 283 14.37 27.06 11.46
C SER A 283 15.26 27.84 10.49
N GLY A 284 15.03 29.15 10.41
CA GLY A 284 15.88 30.06 9.67
C GLY A 284 17.34 30.04 10.21
N PRO A 285 18.31 30.46 9.37
CA PRO A 285 19.70 30.47 9.77
C PRO A 285 19.94 31.43 10.94
N PRO A 286 20.92 31.16 11.83
CA PRO A 286 21.21 32.02 12.95
C PRO A 286 21.77 33.38 12.48
N ASP A 287 21.15 34.46 12.97
CA ASP A 287 21.59 35.82 12.76
C ASP A 287 23.05 35.99 13.19
N GLY A 288 23.86 36.45 12.28
CA GLY A 288 25.25 36.81 12.50
C GLY A 288 25.35 37.98 13.44
N GLY A 289 25.80 37.74 14.68
CA GLY A 289 26.11 38.79 15.66
C GLY A 289 27.20 39.72 15.15
N SER A 290 26.84 40.98 14.99
CA SER A 290 27.77 42.08 14.84
C SER A 290 28.38 42.43 16.20
N THR A 291 29.67 42.29 16.33
CA THR A 291 30.46 42.90 17.42
C THR A 291 30.59 44.40 17.21
N PRO A 292 30.45 45.22 18.25
CA PRO A 292 30.70 46.63 18.15
C PRO A 292 32.18 46.95 18.43
N ARG A 293 32.60 47.98 17.79
CA ARG A 293 33.69 48.77 18.27
C ARG A 293 33.22 50.09 18.60
#